data_9eb662a8db2b8032352a7cc535342bca
#
_entry.id   9eb662a8db2b8032352a7cc535342bca
#
_cell.length_a   1.000
_cell.length_b   1.000
_cell.length_c   1.000
_cell.angle_alpha   90.00
_cell.angle_beta   90.00
_cell.angle_gamma   90.00
#
_symmetry.space_group_name_H-M   'P 1'
#
loop_
_entity.id
_entity.type
_entity.pdbx_description
1 polymer ?
#
loop_
_entity_poly.entity_id
_entity_poly.type
_entity_poly.pdbx_seq_one_letter_code
_entity_poly.pdbx_strand_id
1 'polypeptide(L)'
;MQPATVGMQEVSSQFSFVKPLPDLSEAVETPWLSRPLHWLGQSRLAFRIFGGTAMPGRGEFFSMGGSMYFRGFNLAQRQGGSVWVGSVEWRVPAARDLHLNFCDHVMTLHGIDLVPFSDVGNTYISGRQVAPTAVDAGVSLRFDVSWFSFVERTLLRFGIAKTLNASTGTQFWFGVGVPF
;
A
#
# COMPACT_ATOMS: atom_id res chain seq x y z
N MET A 1 -20.40 8.86 -42.59
CA MET A 1 -19.72 7.82 -41.83
C MET A 1 -19.92 8.13 -40.35
N GLN A 2 -20.74 7.36 -39.65
CA GLN A 2 -20.83 7.49 -38.18
C GLN A 2 -19.53 6.90 -37.57
N PRO A 3 -18.91 7.59 -36.59
CA PRO A 3 -17.79 7.02 -35.87
C PRO A 3 -18.29 5.78 -35.13
N ALA A 4 -17.63 4.65 -35.38
CA ALA A 4 -17.91 3.42 -34.62
C ALA A 4 -17.61 3.72 -33.14
N THR A 5 -18.64 3.68 -32.29
CA THR A 5 -18.49 3.78 -30.84
C THR A 5 -17.79 2.51 -30.37
N VAL A 6 -16.49 2.56 -30.16
CA VAL A 6 -15.75 1.44 -29.58
C VAL A 6 -16.11 1.38 -28.11
N GLY A 7 -16.92 0.38 -27.73
CA GLY A 7 -17.23 0.14 -26.33
C GLY A 7 -15.95 -0.24 -25.58
N MET A 8 -15.61 0.53 -24.55
CA MET A 8 -14.53 0.18 -23.63
C MET A 8 -15.07 -0.73 -22.54
N GLN A 9 -14.39 -1.86 -22.29
CA GLN A 9 -14.65 -2.73 -21.17
C GLN A 9 -13.39 -2.85 -20.32
N GLU A 10 -13.54 -2.61 -19.03
CA GLU A 10 -12.49 -2.77 -18.03
C GLU A 10 -12.93 -3.81 -17.00
N VAL A 11 -12.04 -4.74 -16.70
CA VAL A 11 -12.21 -5.74 -15.63
C VAL A 11 -10.98 -5.67 -14.74
N SER A 12 -11.19 -5.41 -13.46
CA SER A 12 -10.12 -5.44 -12.46
C SER A 12 -10.57 -6.20 -11.22
N SER A 13 -9.62 -6.82 -10.54
CA SER A 13 -9.83 -7.49 -9.26
C SER A 13 -8.70 -7.22 -8.30
N GLN A 14 -9.05 -7.14 -7.01
CA GLN A 14 -8.08 -7.02 -5.93
C GLN A 14 -8.38 -8.06 -4.87
N PHE A 15 -7.33 -8.74 -4.43
CA PHE A 15 -7.35 -9.62 -3.28
C PHE A 15 -6.40 -9.07 -2.22
N SER A 16 -6.86 -9.02 -0.97
CA SER A 16 -6.02 -8.62 0.17
C SER A 16 -6.19 -9.57 1.32
N PHE A 17 -5.09 -9.85 2.02
CA PHE A 17 -5.06 -10.74 3.15
C PHE A 17 -4.15 -10.15 4.23
N VAL A 18 -4.61 -10.16 5.49
CA VAL A 18 -3.85 -9.68 6.65
C VAL A 18 -3.78 -10.79 7.68
N LYS A 19 -2.57 -11.17 8.07
CA LYS A 19 -2.31 -12.19 9.08
C LYS A 19 -1.55 -11.59 10.27
N PRO A 20 -2.05 -11.71 11.50
CA PRO A 20 -1.27 -11.39 12.68
C PRO A 20 -0.08 -12.35 12.80
N LEU A 21 1.06 -11.86 13.26
CA LEU A 21 2.19 -12.72 13.60
C LEU A 21 1.91 -13.43 14.93
N PRO A 22 2.42 -14.66 15.11
CA PRO A 22 2.30 -15.35 16.38
C PRO A 22 3.11 -14.61 17.46
N ASP A 23 2.59 -14.56 18.67
CA ASP A 23 3.33 -14.09 19.82
C ASP A 23 4.30 -15.19 20.30
N LEU A 24 5.58 -14.97 20.10
CA LEU A 24 6.63 -15.87 20.49
C LEU A 24 7.22 -15.52 21.86
N SER A 25 6.68 -14.54 22.57
CA SER A 25 7.20 -14.09 23.86
C SER A 25 7.08 -15.16 24.96
N GLU A 26 6.06 -16.01 24.87
CA GLU A 26 5.86 -17.12 25.82
C GLU A 26 6.85 -18.27 25.62
N ALA A 27 7.43 -18.40 24.45
CA ALA A 27 8.43 -19.44 24.12
C ALA A 27 9.84 -19.08 24.60
N VAL A 28 10.06 -17.86 25.13
CA VAL A 28 11.38 -17.35 25.51
C VAL A 28 11.39 -16.94 26.99
N GLU A 29 12.11 -17.67 27.80
CA GLU A 29 12.23 -17.41 29.24
C GLU A 29 13.08 -16.17 29.58
N THR A 30 13.76 -15.58 28.60
CA THR A 30 14.70 -14.49 28.82
C THR A 30 14.00 -13.12 28.78
N PRO A 31 13.90 -12.37 29.90
CA PRO A 31 13.09 -11.17 30.02
C PRO A 31 13.45 -10.04 29.03
N TRP A 32 14.71 -9.92 28.62
CA TRP A 32 15.13 -8.88 27.69
C TRP A 32 14.75 -9.20 26.23
N LEU A 33 14.50 -10.48 25.90
CA LEU A 33 14.00 -10.92 24.59
C LEU A 33 12.47 -11.01 24.55
N SER A 34 11.81 -11.33 25.65
CA SER A 34 10.35 -11.48 25.69
C SER A 34 9.62 -10.18 25.34
N ARG A 35 10.10 -9.02 25.82
CA ARG A 35 9.48 -7.71 25.51
C ARG A 35 9.48 -7.37 24.01
N PRO A 36 10.64 -7.40 23.28
CA PRO A 36 10.63 -7.15 21.85
C PRO A 36 9.86 -8.21 21.05
N LEU A 37 9.86 -9.48 21.49
CA LEU A 37 9.09 -10.53 20.84
C LEU A 37 7.58 -10.34 21.02
N HIS A 38 7.13 -9.96 22.20
CA HIS A 38 5.73 -9.58 22.43
C HIS A 38 5.31 -8.40 21.55
N TRP A 39 6.12 -7.36 21.46
CA TRP A 39 5.85 -6.22 20.60
C TRP A 39 5.80 -6.63 19.11
N LEU A 40 6.71 -7.50 18.64
CA LEU A 40 6.69 -8.06 17.29
C LEU A 40 5.45 -8.97 17.07
N GLY A 41 5.02 -9.73 18.06
CA GLY A 41 3.80 -10.55 18.02
C GLY A 41 2.52 -9.74 17.80
N GLN A 42 2.52 -8.45 18.16
CA GLN A 42 1.41 -7.54 17.86
C GLN A 42 1.41 -7.07 16.39
N SER A 43 2.46 -7.35 15.63
CA SER A 43 2.57 -6.94 14.23
C SER A 43 1.75 -7.82 13.30
N ARG A 44 1.51 -7.34 12.08
CA ARG A 44 0.68 -8.01 11.06
C ARG A 44 1.39 -7.98 9.72
N LEU A 45 1.34 -9.10 9.01
CA LEU A 45 1.71 -9.15 7.60
C LEU A 45 0.47 -8.97 6.74
N ALA A 46 0.53 -8.03 5.82
CA ALA A 46 -0.51 -7.77 4.86
C ALA A 46 0.01 -8.04 3.45
N PHE A 47 -0.78 -8.78 2.69
CA PHE A 47 -0.52 -9.10 1.30
C PHE A 47 -1.66 -8.54 0.46
N ARG A 48 -1.33 -7.97 -0.68
CA ARG A 48 -2.31 -7.47 -1.64
C ARG A 48 -1.86 -7.84 -3.04
N ILE A 49 -2.79 -8.35 -3.83
CA ILE A 49 -2.60 -8.61 -5.26
C ILE A 49 -3.71 -7.87 -5.99
N PHE A 50 -3.33 -7.10 -6.99
CA PHE A 50 -4.23 -6.40 -7.91
C PHE A 50 -3.93 -6.85 -9.32
N GLY A 51 -4.96 -7.08 -10.11
CA GLY A 51 -4.86 -7.36 -11.53
C GLY A 51 -6.00 -6.73 -12.30
N GLY A 52 -5.71 -6.23 -13.49
CA GLY A 52 -6.71 -5.62 -14.35
C GLY A 52 -6.38 -5.75 -15.82
N THR A 53 -7.41 -5.77 -16.66
CA THR A 53 -7.31 -5.73 -18.11
C THR A 53 -8.42 -4.90 -18.69
N ALA A 54 -8.12 -4.15 -19.75
CA ALA A 54 -9.09 -3.35 -20.50
C ALA A 54 -9.12 -3.78 -21.98
N MET A 55 -10.29 -3.71 -22.58
CA MET A 55 -10.49 -3.99 -24.01
C MET A 55 -11.05 -2.73 -24.71
N PRO A 56 -10.51 -2.36 -25.87
CA PRO A 56 -9.38 -2.96 -26.58
C PRO A 56 -8.04 -2.71 -25.86
N GLY A 57 -7.22 -3.73 -25.67
CA GLY A 57 -5.95 -3.68 -24.92
C GLY A 57 -4.82 -2.84 -25.55
N ARG A 58 -5.18 -1.90 -26.44
CA ARG A 58 -4.25 -1.02 -27.14
C ARG A 58 -4.07 0.35 -26.47
N GLY A 59 -4.85 0.62 -25.41
CA GLY A 59 -4.79 1.89 -24.69
C GLY A 59 -4.00 1.80 -23.37
N GLU A 60 -3.74 2.95 -22.78
CA GLU A 60 -3.11 3.11 -21.47
C GLU A 60 -4.19 3.36 -20.42
N PHE A 61 -5.00 2.34 -20.11
CA PHE A 61 -6.16 2.44 -19.23
C PHE A 61 -5.78 2.38 -17.73
N PHE A 62 -4.73 1.61 -17.43
CA PHE A 62 -4.22 1.51 -16.06
C PHE A 62 -2.99 2.38 -15.90
N SER A 63 -3.03 3.23 -14.87
CA SER A 63 -1.94 4.16 -14.54
C SER A 63 -1.42 3.81 -13.15
N MET A 64 -0.17 3.37 -13.06
CA MET A 64 0.47 2.89 -11.85
C MET A 64 1.65 3.77 -11.45
N GLY A 65 1.84 3.91 -10.16
CA GLY A 65 2.82 4.77 -9.51
C GLY A 65 2.16 5.68 -8.47
N GLY A 66 2.91 6.08 -7.46
CA GLY A 66 2.40 6.91 -6.37
C GLY A 66 1.97 6.09 -5.14
N SER A 67 1.05 6.60 -4.33
CA SER A 67 0.78 6.07 -2.98
C SER A 67 0.06 4.72 -2.91
N MET A 68 -0.54 4.24 -3.99
CA MET A 68 -1.32 2.99 -3.98
C MET A 68 -0.55 1.78 -4.48
N TYR A 69 0.13 1.91 -5.61
CA TYR A 69 0.86 0.83 -6.28
C TYR A 69 2.16 1.37 -6.86
N PHE A 70 3.25 0.61 -6.76
CA PHE A 70 4.58 1.05 -7.18
C PHE A 70 4.99 2.36 -6.51
N ARG A 71 5.00 2.34 -5.19
CA ARG A 71 5.23 3.52 -4.36
C ARG A 71 6.63 4.16 -4.53
N GLY A 72 7.57 3.41 -5.09
CA GLY A 72 8.91 3.90 -5.48
C GLY A 72 8.96 4.55 -6.87
N PHE A 73 7.85 4.60 -7.61
CA PHE A 73 7.76 5.21 -8.94
C PHE A 73 6.98 6.53 -8.88
N ASN A 74 7.27 7.43 -9.82
CA ASN A 74 6.49 8.65 -9.97
C ASN A 74 5.02 8.33 -10.29
N LEU A 75 4.13 9.27 -9.97
CA LEU A 75 2.71 9.14 -10.30
C LEU A 75 2.54 8.85 -11.79
N ALA A 76 1.75 7.83 -12.11
CA ALA A 76 1.46 7.42 -13.48
C ALA A 76 2.68 7.05 -14.36
N GLN A 77 3.80 6.74 -13.76
CA GLN A 77 5.02 6.39 -14.51
C GLN A 77 4.91 5.05 -15.26
N ARG A 78 4.03 4.16 -14.81
CA ARG A 78 3.76 2.86 -15.44
C ARG A 78 2.31 2.84 -15.93
N GLN A 79 2.15 2.72 -17.25
CA GLN A 79 0.84 2.74 -17.90
C GLN A 79 0.68 1.51 -18.81
N GLY A 80 -0.56 1.02 -18.96
CA GLY A 80 -0.84 -0.12 -19.82
C GLY A 80 -2.32 -0.47 -19.95
N GLY A 81 -2.65 -1.31 -20.91
CA GLY A 81 -3.99 -1.89 -21.08
C GLY A 81 -4.26 -3.07 -20.16
N SER A 82 -3.22 -3.67 -19.59
CA SER A 82 -3.32 -4.70 -18.57
C SER A 82 -2.22 -4.52 -17.54
N VAL A 83 -2.49 -4.93 -16.30
CA VAL A 83 -1.60 -4.73 -15.15
C VAL A 83 -1.74 -5.85 -14.15
N TRP A 84 -0.65 -6.16 -13.45
CA TRP A 84 -0.70 -6.88 -12.18
C TRP A 84 0.31 -6.26 -11.19
N VAL A 85 -0.05 -6.25 -9.92
CA VAL A 85 0.78 -5.74 -8.82
C VAL A 85 0.59 -6.63 -7.60
N GLY A 86 1.69 -7.08 -7.03
CA GLY A 86 1.75 -7.70 -5.71
C GLY A 86 2.39 -6.75 -4.71
N SER A 87 1.84 -6.64 -3.52
CA SER A 87 2.35 -5.84 -2.42
C SER A 87 2.45 -6.66 -1.15
N VAL A 88 3.55 -6.49 -0.42
CA VAL A 88 3.74 -7.05 0.93
C VAL A 88 4.01 -5.90 1.88
N GLU A 89 3.30 -5.86 2.99
CA GLU A 89 3.48 -4.87 4.06
C GLU A 89 3.64 -5.57 5.41
N TRP A 90 4.65 -5.17 6.16
CA TRP A 90 4.79 -5.56 7.55
C TRP A 90 4.36 -4.40 8.44
N ARG A 91 3.21 -4.54 9.09
CA ARG A 91 2.60 -3.50 9.93
C ARG A 91 3.01 -3.72 11.38
N VAL A 92 3.91 -2.89 11.84
CA VAL A 92 4.46 -2.94 13.20
C VAL A 92 3.86 -1.79 14.02
N PRO A 93 3.13 -2.06 15.09
CA PRO A 93 2.55 -1.01 15.91
C PRO A 93 3.67 -0.25 16.64
N ALA A 94 3.83 1.04 16.32
CA ALA A 94 4.74 1.93 17.03
C ALA A 94 4.09 2.51 18.30
N ALA A 95 2.80 2.84 18.23
CA ALA A 95 2.00 3.27 19.36
C ALA A 95 0.53 2.89 19.15
N ARG A 96 -0.15 2.47 20.21
CA ARG A 96 -1.57 2.10 20.22
C ARG A 96 -2.30 2.79 21.35
N ASP A 97 -3.62 2.84 21.22
CA ASP A 97 -4.54 3.37 22.24
C ASP A 97 -4.18 4.80 22.68
N LEU A 98 -3.71 5.62 21.73
CA LEU A 98 -3.22 6.98 21.94
C LEU A 98 -4.46 7.85 22.10
N HIS A 99 -5.38 8.06 22.37
CA HIS A 99 -6.48 9.02 22.47
C HIS A 99 -6.02 10.49 22.54
N LEU A 100 -5.09 10.87 21.63
CA LEU A 100 -4.57 12.23 21.60
C LEU A 100 -5.47 13.14 20.76
N ASN A 101 -6.08 14.11 21.42
CA ASN A 101 -6.95 15.10 20.79
C ASN A 101 -6.14 16.32 20.38
N PHE A 102 -6.32 16.75 19.14
CA PHE A 102 -5.72 17.95 18.57
C PHE A 102 -6.81 18.94 18.14
N CYS A 103 -6.52 20.23 18.26
CA CYS A 103 -7.38 21.32 17.81
C CYS A 103 -8.82 21.20 18.34
N ASP A 104 -8.97 21.05 19.65
CA ASP A 104 -10.29 21.01 20.33
C ASP A 104 -11.23 19.94 19.72
N HIS A 105 -10.76 18.68 19.68
CA HIS A 105 -11.47 17.52 19.13
C HIS A 105 -11.72 17.52 17.61
N VAL A 106 -11.07 18.40 16.85
CA VAL A 106 -11.11 18.35 15.38
C VAL A 106 -10.46 17.07 14.85
N MET A 107 -9.36 16.63 15.49
CA MET A 107 -8.66 15.41 15.13
C MET A 107 -8.26 14.61 16.38
N THR A 108 -8.55 13.33 16.40
CA THR A 108 -8.10 12.39 17.44
C THR A 108 -7.21 11.33 16.82
N LEU A 109 -5.98 11.21 17.34
CA LEU A 109 -5.03 10.17 16.95
C LEU A 109 -5.23 8.94 17.84
N HIS A 110 -5.47 7.77 17.24
CA HIS A 110 -5.70 6.50 17.93
C HIS A 110 -4.48 5.60 17.95
N GLY A 111 -3.65 5.65 16.90
CA GLY A 111 -2.47 4.80 16.82
C GLY A 111 -1.53 5.18 15.68
N ILE A 112 -0.32 4.64 15.77
CA ILE A 112 0.73 4.82 14.76
C ILE A 112 1.33 3.45 14.47
N ASP A 113 1.39 3.09 13.18
CA ASP A 113 2.10 1.91 12.71
C ASP A 113 3.30 2.32 11.85
N LEU A 114 4.43 1.63 12.04
CA LEU A 114 5.56 1.63 11.11
C LEU A 114 5.36 0.48 10.13
N VAL A 115 5.47 0.76 8.83
CA VAL A 115 5.15 -0.20 7.79
C VAL A 115 6.26 -0.27 6.73
N PRO A 116 7.27 -1.13 6.90
CA PRO A 116 8.11 -1.58 5.79
C PRO A 116 7.26 -2.30 4.74
N PHE A 117 7.58 -2.09 3.46
CA PHE A 117 6.83 -2.69 2.37
C PHE A 117 7.69 -2.96 1.13
N SER A 118 7.19 -3.80 0.24
CA SER A 118 7.71 -3.99 -1.11
C SER A 118 6.57 -4.22 -2.08
N ASP A 119 6.68 -3.61 -3.26
CA ASP A 119 5.75 -3.80 -4.37
C ASP A 119 6.49 -4.45 -5.55
N VAL A 120 5.80 -5.35 -6.26
CA VAL A 120 6.30 -6.01 -7.47
C VAL A 120 5.17 -6.11 -8.50
N GLY A 121 5.47 -5.90 -9.78
CA GLY A 121 4.45 -6.07 -10.81
C GLY A 121 4.85 -5.52 -12.17
N ASN A 122 3.88 -5.52 -13.09
CA ASN A 122 4.13 -5.08 -14.45
C ASN A 122 2.88 -4.54 -15.15
N THR A 123 3.14 -3.85 -16.27
CA THR A 123 2.12 -3.31 -17.17
C THR A 123 2.35 -3.83 -18.59
N TYR A 124 1.25 -4.04 -19.33
CA TYR A 124 1.26 -4.60 -20.68
C TYR A 124 0.39 -3.77 -21.61
N ILE A 125 0.82 -3.62 -22.88
CA ILE A 125 0.01 -3.08 -23.97
C ILE A 125 -0.09 -4.15 -25.06
N SER A 126 -1.31 -4.50 -25.47
CA SER A 126 -1.59 -5.56 -26.44
C SER A 126 -0.86 -6.88 -26.15
N GLY A 127 -0.82 -7.28 -24.88
CA GLY A 127 -0.14 -8.50 -24.41
C GLY A 127 1.38 -8.42 -24.35
N ARG A 128 1.98 -7.30 -24.77
CA ARG A 128 3.45 -7.09 -24.69
C ARG A 128 3.80 -6.32 -23.45
N GLN A 129 4.82 -6.76 -22.76
CA GLN A 129 5.39 -6.07 -21.61
C GLN A 129 5.92 -4.69 -22.03
N VAL A 130 5.47 -3.63 -21.36
CA VAL A 130 5.85 -2.24 -21.70
C VAL A 130 7.27 -1.92 -21.22
N ALA A 131 7.64 -2.47 -20.05
CA ALA A 131 8.94 -2.23 -19.43
C ALA A 131 9.30 -3.42 -18.52
N PRO A 132 10.56 -3.57 -18.07
CA PRO A 132 10.95 -4.62 -17.13
C PRO A 132 10.06 -4.64 -15.89
N THR A 133 9.87 -5.81 -15.28
CA THR A 133 9.11 -5.96 -14.02
C THR A 133 9.55 -4.92 -13.01
N ALA A 134 8.62 -4.15 -12.51
CA ALA A 134 8.88 -3.12 -11.51
C ALA A 134 9.04 -3.79 -10.13
N VAL A 135 10.06 -3.37 -9.39
CA VAL A 135 10.24 -3.77 -7.98
C VAL A 135 10.64 -2.54 -7.20
N ASP A 136 9.93 -2.26 -6.13
CA ASP A 136 10.30 -1.23 -5.19
C ASP A 136 10.21 -1.70 -3.74
N ALA A 137 10.83 -0.94 -2.86
CA ALA A 137 10.74 -1.12 -1.42
C ALA A 137 10.80 0.22 -0.71
N GLY A 138 10.22 0.26 0.47
CA GLY A 138 10.16 1.49 1.25
C GLY A 138 9.66 1.28 2.66
N VAL A 139 9.45 2.38 3.33
CA VAL A 139 8.88 2.43 4.67
C VAL A 139 7.85 3.55 4.75
N SER A 140 6.79 3.33 5.49
CA SER A 140 5.77 4.35 5.74
C SER A 140 5.34 4.37 7.21
N LEU A 141 4.87 5.53 7.63
CA LEU A 141 4.12 5.73 8.86
C LEU A 141 2.63 5.79 8.53
N ARG A 142 1.83 5.07 9.31
CA ARG A 142 0.37 5.07 9.22
C ARG A 142 -0.17 5.64 10.52
N PHE A 143 -1.00 6.66 10.40
CA PHE A 143 -1.67 7.31 11.51
C PHE A 143 -3.16 6.97 11.43
N ASP A 144 -3.68 6.33 12.46
CA ASP A 144 -5.11 6.05 12.61
C ASP A 144 -5.76 7.25 13.29
N VAL A 145 -6.55 8.01 12.54
CA VAL A 145 -7.15 9.25 13.01
C VAL A 145 -8.66 9.25 12.80
N SER A 146 -9.39 9.89 13.70
CA SER A 146 -10.78 10.28 13.50
C SER A 146 -10.91 11.81 13.47
N TRP A 147 -11.90 12.30 12.72
CA TRP A 147 -12.13 13.73 12.51
C TRP A 147 -13.46 14.14 13.11
N PHE A 148 -13.50 15.26 13.81
CA PHE A 148 -14.71 15.89 14.37
C PHE A 148 -15.59 14.96 15.21
N SER A 149 -15.06 13.90 15.80
CA SER A 149 -15.77 12.89 16.60
C SER A 149 -16.93 12.16 15.91
N PHE A 150 -17.29 12.49 14.68
CA PHE A 150 -18.38 11.88 13.91
C PHE A 150 -17.94 11.33 12.53
N VAL A 151 -16.73 11.66 12.06
CA VAL A 151 -16.19 11.07 10.83
C VAL A 151 -15.49 9.76 11.17
N GLU A 152 -15.78 8.72 10.38
CA GLU A 152 -15.16 7.41 10.54
C GLU A 152 -13.63 7.48 10.53
N ARG A 153 -13.01 6.48 11.13
CA ARG A 153 -11.56 6.35 11.18
C ARG A 153 -10.94 6.43 9.79
N THR A 154 -9.95 7.27 9.67
CA THR A 154 -9.19 7.50 8.44
C THR A 154 -7.73 7.17 8.69
N LEU A 155 -7.08 6.51 7.73
CA LEU A 155 -5.65 6.27 7.75
C LEU A 155 -4.92 7.33 6.94
N LEU A 156 -4.09 8.13 7.62
CA LEU A 156 -3.10 8.97 6.95
C LEU A 156 -1.81 8.17 6.81
N ARG A 157 -1.22 8.17 5.62
CA ARG A 157 -0.01 7.43 5.32
C ARG A 157 1.02 8.36 4.73
N PHE A 158 2.22 8.36 5.29
CA PHE A 158 3.38 9.08 4.78
C PHE A 158 4.51 8.08 4.57
N GLY A 159 5.16 8.11 3.44
CA GLY A 159 6.20 7.14 3.18
C GLY A 159 7.27 7.62 2.23
N ILE A 160 8.36 6.89 2.29
CA ILE A 160 9.47 6.97 1.35
C ILE A 160 9.66 5.60 0.70
N ALA A 161 9.93 5.59 -0.57
CA ALA A 161 10.20 4.38 -1.33
C ALA A 161 11.25 4.62 -2.40
N LYS A 162 11.92 3.53 -2.79
CA LYS A 162 12.91 3.54 -3.86
C LYS A 162 12.70 2.33 -4.75
N THR A 163 12.84 2.53 -6.05
CA THR A 163 12.90 1.43 -7.01
C THR A 163 14.18 0.63 -6.83
N LEU A 164 14.09 -0.69 -6.91
CA LEU A 164 15.24 -1.60 -6.79
C LEU A 164 15.86 -1.94 -8.14
N ASN A 165 15.10 -1.83 -9.22
CA ASN A 165 15.53 -2.23 -10.56
C ASN A 165 15.32 -1.14 -11.64
N ALA A 166 15.18 0.11 -11.22
CA ALA A 166 15.14 1.26 -12.11
C ALA A 166 15.92 2.43 -11.51
N SER A 167 16.41 3.34 -12.33
CA SER A 167 17.15 4.53 -11.90
C SER A 167 16.28 5.69 -11.42
N THR A 168 15.09 5.39 -10.92
CA THR A 168 14.22 6.39 -10.32
C THR A 168 14.76 6.76 -8.94
N GLY A 169 14.82 8.03 -8.62
CA GLY A 169 15.25 8.53 -7.31
C GLY A 169 14.33 8.06 -6.16
N THR A 170 14.66 8.45 -4.95
CA THR A 170 13.79 8.21 -3.79
C THR A 170 12.50 9.02 -3.94
N GLN A 171 11.37 8.37 -3.76
CA GLN A 171 10.04 8.98 -3.84
C GLN A 171 9.47 9.19 -2.44
N PHE A 172 8.92 10.38 -2.22
CA PHE A 172 8.09 10.68 -1.06
C PHE A 172 6.63 10.63 -1.49
N TRP A 173 5.79 10.01 -0.70
CA TRP A 173 4.38 9.92 -1.02
C TRP A 173 3.51 10.10 0.23
N PHE A 174 2.29 10.54 -0.03
CA PHE A 174 1.23 10.72 0.94
C PHE A 174 -0.02 9.99 0.45
N GLY A 175 -0.78 9.41 1.35
CA GLY A 175 -2.03 8.74 1.03
C GLY A 175 -3.04 8.87 2.16
N VAL A 176 -4.31 8.94 1.78
CA VAL A 176 -5.46 8.91 2.68
C VAL A 176 -6.28 7.68 2.32
N GLY A 177 -6.72 6.93 3.30
CA GLY A 177 -7.51 5.73 3.09
C GLY A 177 -8.40 5.40 4.28
N VAL A 178 -9.26 4.41 4.11
CA VAL A 178 -10.02 3.82 5.22
C VAL A 178 -9.24 2.67 5.84
N PRO A 179 -9.40 2.39 7.16
CA PRO A 179 -8.86 1.19 7.79
C PRO A 179 -9.49 -0.07 7.15
N PHE A 180 -8.67 -1.10 6.90
CA PHE A 180 -9.14 -2.42 6.48
C PHE A 180 -9.21 -3.32 7.69
#